data_e7715faca15c9b0920cd32f22f5a0118
#
_entry.id   e7715faca15c9b0920cd32f22f5a0118
#
_cell.length_a   1.000
_cell.length_b   1.000
_cell.length_c   1.000
_cell.angle_alpha   90.00
_cell.angle_beta   90.00
_cell.angle_gamma   90.00
#
_symmetry.space_group_name_H-M   'P 1'
#
loop_
_entity.id
_entity.type
_entity.pdbx_description
1 polymer ?
#
loop_
_entity_poly.entity_id
_entity_poly.type
_entity_poly.pdbx_seq_one_letter_code
_entity_poly.pdbx_strand_id
1 'polypeptide(L)'
;VNSKRGTQFRVWASKVLKDYLMKGYALNQRIDRIESNYENLTKEVKQISLQLKTQKLPNQGIFFNGQVFDAYLFASNLIKKAKKEIVLIDNYIDESTITHLTKKSEKVKVIFYTKTVSKQLALDIQKANEQFGNTFEIRGHSKSHDRFLMIDGKELYHLGASLKDLGKKWFAFSKMEE
;
A
#
# COMPACT_ATOMS: atom_id res chain seq x y z
N VAL A 1 -76.35 -3.40 8.63
CA VAL A 1 -76.78 -2.50 7.56
C VAL A 1 -76.58 -3.21 6.24
N ASN A 2 -77.63 -3.86 5.72
CA ASN A 2 -77.61 -4.62 4.45
C ASN A 2 -78.15 -3.81 3.30
N SER A 3 -77.79 -2.55 3.15
CA SER A 3 -78.14 -1.77 1.97
C SER A 3 -77.20 -2.10 0.80
N LYS A 4 -77.78 -2.08 -0.41
CA LYS A 4 -77.02 -2.30 -1.66
C LYS A 4 -75.78 -1.38 -1.76
N ARG A 5 -75.90 -0.14 -1.32
CA ARG A 5 -74.81 0.83 -1.26
C ARG A 5 -73.70 0.44 -0.24
N GLY A 6 -74.11 -0.06 0.94
CA GLY A 6 -73.18 -0.51 1.95
C GLY A 6 -72.34 -1.74 1.54
N THR A 7 -72.98 -2.64 0.74
CA THR A 7 -72.24 -3.78 0.18
C THR A 7 -71.26 -3.35 -0.88
N GLN A 8 -71.63 -2.43 -1.78
CA GLN A 8 -70.77 -1.89 -2.81
C GLN A 8 -69.56 -1.16 -2.17
N PHE A 9 -69.78 -0.37 -1.13
CA PHE A 9 -68.69 0.30 -0.42
C PHE A 9 -67.70 -0.70 0.21
N ARG A 10 -68.17 -1.75 0.85
CA ARG A 10 -67.30 -2.78 1.45
C ARG A 10 -66.43 -3.48 0.38
N VAL A 11 -67.05 -3.86 -0.73
CA VAL A 11 -66.32 -4.48 -1.83
C VAL A 11 -65.22 -3.54 -2.41
N TRP A 12 -65.57 -2.28 -2.62
CA TRP A 12 -64.60 -1.27 -3.06
C TRP A 12 -63.48 -1.06 -2.03
N ALA A 13 -63.80 -0.84 -0.77
CA ALA A 13 -62.82 -0.62 0.31
C ALA A 13 -61.89 -1.81 0.49
N SER A 14 -62.41 -3.06 0.43
CA SER A 14 -61.61 -4.28 0.49
C SER A 14 -60.62 -4.39 -0.67
N LYS A 15 -61.10 -4.00 -1.90
CA LYS A 15 -60.23 -4.00 -3.07
C LYS A 15 -59.07 -2.97 -2.91
N VAL A 16 -59.40 -1.76 -2.52
CA VAL A 16 -58.38 -0.68 -2.33
C VAL A 16 -57.37 -1.08 -1.26
N LEU A 17 -57.83 -1.62 -0.12
CA LEU A 17 -56.97 -2.09 0.96
C LEU A 17 -56.07 -3.24 0.53
N LYS A 18 -56.59 -4.20 -0.25
CA LYS A 18 -55.80 -5.31 -0.79
C LYS A 18 -54.75 -4.79 -1.77
N ASP A 19 -55.11 -3.90 -2.66
CA ASP A 19 -54.17 -3.33 -3.64
C ASP A 19 -53.04 -2.53 -2.92
N TYR A 20 -53.40 -1.78 -1.89
CA TYR A 20 -52.44 -1.05 -1.04
C TYR A 20 -51.44 -1.97 -0.32
N LEU A 21 -51.98 -3.03 0.34
CA LEU A 21 -51.13 -4.01 1.03
C LEU A 21 -50.24 -4.77 0.06
N MET A 22 -50.74 -5.17 -1.09
CA MET A 22 -49.93 -5.86 -2.10
C MET A 22 -48.84 -4.99 -2.68
N LYS A 23 -49.12 -3.69 -2.95
CA LYS A 23 -48.10 -2.72 -3.39
C LYS A 23 -47.03 -2.49 -2.31
N GLY A 24 -47.46 -2.33 -1.04
CA GLY A 24 -46.52 -2.18 0.08
C GLY A 24 -45.62 -3.41 0.27
N TYR A 25 -46.18 -4.61 0.17
CA TYR A 25 -45.39 -5.85 0.23
C TYR A 25 -44.37 -5.96 -0.93
N ALA A 26 -44.79 -5.65 -2.14
CA ALA A 26 -43.89 -5.67 -3.30
C ALA A 26 -42.78 -4.61 -3.20
N LEU A 27 -43.07 -3.44 -2.59
CA LEU A 27 -42.08 -2.40 -2.35
C LEU A 27 -41.04 -2.85 -1.31
N ASN A 28 -41.48 -3.45 -0.20
CA ASN A 28 -40.58 -3.97 0.81
C ASN A 28 -39.65 -5.05 0.27
N GLN A 29 -40.15 -6.00 -0.51
CA GLN A 29 -39.30 -7.01 -1.17
C GLN A 29 -38.25 -6.40 -2.09
N ARG A 30 -38.56 -5.29 -2.76
CA ARG A 30 -37.59 -4.58 -3.60
C ARG A 30 -36.53 -3.88 -2.77
N ILE A 31 -36.91 -3.28 -1.65
CA ILE A 31 -35.99 -2.63 -0.71
C ILE A 31 -35.02 -3.67 -0.13
N ASP A 32 -35.54 -4.77 0.41
CA ASP A 32 -34.74 -5.85 0.97
C ASP A 32 -33.70 -6.39 -0.04
N ARG A 33 -34.10 -6.50 -1.32
CA ARG A 33 -33.22 -6.94 -2.40
C ARG A 33 -32.14 -5.90 -2.71
N ILE A 34 -32.47 -4.61 -2.68
CA ILE A 34 -31.53 -3.51 -2.92
C ILE A 34 -30.53 -3.46 -1.77
N GLU A 35 -30.99 -3.56 -0.52
CA GLU A 35 -30.10 -3.57 0.65
C GLU A 35 -29.13 -4.76 0.63
N SER A 36 -29.61 -5.95 0.31
CA SER A 36 -28.76 -7.15 0.18
C SER A 36 -27.72 -6.99 -0.93
N ASN A 37 -28.11 -6.45 -2.09
CA ASN A 37 -27.19 -6.18 -3.18
C ASN A 37 -26.14 -5.12 -2.81
N TYR A 38 -26.54 -4.07 -2.10
CA TYR A 38 -25.64 -3.02 -1.62
C TYR A 38 -24.60 -3.57 -0.63
N GLU A 39 -25.02 -4.42 0.30
CA GLU A 39 -24.09 -5.08 1.23
C GLU A 39 -23.08 -5.97 0.49
N ASN A 40 -23.55 -6.77 -0.47
CA ASN A 40 -22.66 -7.63 -1.25
C ASN A 40 -21.67 -6.81 -2.08
N LEU A 41 -22.13 -5.78 -2.77
CA LEU A 41 -21.26 -4.87 -3.52
C LEU A 41 -20.22 -4.19 -2.62
N THR A 42 -20.63 -3.78 -1.43
CA THR A 42 -19.72 -3.18 -0.44
C THR A 42 -18.63 -4.17 0.01
N LYS A 43 -18.98 -5.44 0.21
CA LYS A 43 -18.01 -6.51 0.53
C LYS A 43 -17.04 -6.74 -0.63
N GLU A 44 -17.53 -6.83 -1.85
CA GLU A 44 -16.69 -7.01 -3.04
C GLU A 44 -15.73 -5.83 -3.25
N VAL A 45 -16.21 -4.59 -3.14
CA VAL A 45 -15.37 -3.40 -3.25
C VAL A 45 -14.29 -3.38 -2.16
N LYS A 46 -14.61 -3.76 -0.93
CA LYS A 46 -13.61 -3.89 0.14
C LYS A 46 -12.58 -4.96 -0.18
N GLN A 47 -12.97 -6.13 -0.69
CA GLN A 47 -12.05 -7.19 -1.09
C GLN A 47 -11.14 -6.76 -2.23
N ILE A 48 -11.69 -6.15 -3.28
CA ILE A 48 -10.91 -5.61 -4.41
C ILE A 48 -9.94 -4.54 -3.92
N SER A 49 -10.39 -3.63 -3.05
CA SER A 49 -9.54 -2.60 -2.44
C SER A 49 -8.39 -3.19 -1.61
N LEU A 50 -8.65 -4.27 -0.87
CA LEU A 50 -7.62 -5.01 -0.13
C LEU A 50 -6.62 -5.67 -1.09
N GLN A 51 -7.09 -6.33 -2.14
CA GLN A 51 -6.25 -6.98 -3.15
C GLN A 51 -5.38 -5.97 -3.90
N LEU A 52 -5.93 -4.81 -4.26
CA LEU A 52 -5.17 -3.73 -4.91
C LEU A 52 -4.11 -3.13 -3.97
N LYS A 53 -4.41 -2.97 -2.69
CA LYS A 53 -3.44 -2.52 -1.68
C LYS A 53 -2.31 -3.52 -1.44
N THR A 54 -2.57 -4.83 -1.59
CA THR A 54 -1.54 -5.86 -1.41
C THR A 54 -0.69 -6.09 -2.66
N GLN A 55 -1.14 -5.69 -3.85
CA GLN A 55 -0.43 -5.94 -5.11
C GLN A 55 0.35 -4.75 -5.66
N LYS A 56 0.01 -3.51 -5.30
CA LYS A 56 0.75 -2.33 -5.77
C LYS A 56 1.21 -1.49 -4.59
N LEU A 57 2.54 -1.34 -4.48
CA LEU A 57 3.11 -0.33 -3.61
C LEU A 57 2.63 1.05 -4.08
N PRO A 58 2.28 1.96 -3.16
CA PRO A 58 1.86 3.31 -3.54
C PRO A 58 3.00 4.03 -4.26
N ASN A 59 2.65 4.83 -5.26
CA ASN A 59 3.64 5.62 -6.01
C ASN A 59 4.12 6.83 -5.20
N GLN A 60 3.33 7.33 -4.27
CA GLN A 60 3.69 8.45 -3.39
C GLN A 60 2.92 8.36 -2.07
N GLY A 61 3.45 8.97 -1.03
CA GLY A 61 2.80 9.00 0.26
C GLY A 61 3.60 9.75 1.32
N ILE A 62 3.01 9.84 2.50
CA ILE A 62 3.61 10.42 3.69
C ILE A 62 3.50 9.41 4.81
N PHE A 63 4.61 9.19 5.52
CA PHE A 63 4.62 8.50 6.79
C PHE A 63 4.73 9.51 7.93
N PHE A 64 3.87 9.35 8.92
CA PHE A 64 3.83 10.21 10.08
C PHE A 64 4.72 9.70 11.21
N ASN A 65 4.96 10.55 12.22
CA ASN A 65 5.74 10.17 13.39
C ASN A 65 5.15 8.93 14.08
N GLY A 66 5.99 7.95 14.37
CA GLY A 66 5.60 6.69 15.00
C GLY A 66 5.19 5.57 14.04
N GLN A 67 5.04 5.82 12.74
CA GLN A 67 4.77 4.78 11.74
C GLN A 67 6.06 4.06 11.31
N VAL A 68 6.87 3.66 12.27
CA VAL A 68 8.20 3.05 12.02
C VAL A 68 8.04 1.70 11.32
N PHE A 69 7.10 0.87 11.78
CA PHE A 69 6.89 -0.45 11.20
C PHE A 69 6.31 -0.39 9.79
N ASP A 70 5.35 0.52 9.54
CA ASP A 70 4.74 0.69 8.21
C ASP A 70 5.79 1.15 7.19
N ALA A 71 6.60 2.14 7.55
CA ALA A 71 7.69 2.65 6.72
C ALA A 71 8.76 1.58 6.45
N TYR A 72 9.11 0.79 7.48
CA TYR A 72 10.00 -0.35 7.35
C TYR A 72 9.45 -1.44 6.42
N LEU A 73 8.16 -1.76 6.54
CA LEU A 73 7.49 -2.73 5.68
C LEU A 73 7.44 -2.25 4.23
N PHE A 74 7.14 -0.97 4.01
CA PHE A 74 7.17 -0.34 2.69
C PHE A 74 8.55 -0.50 2.03
N ALA A 75 9.62 -0.08 2.70
CA ALA A 75 10.99 -0.21 2.19
C ALA A 75 11.38 -1.67 1.97
N SER A 76 11.01 -2.58 2.89
CA SER A 76 11.24 -4.02 2.74
C SER A 76 10.57 -4.59 1.50
N ASN A 77 9.36 -4.14 1.18
CA ASN A 77 8.64 -4.58 -0.01
C ASN A 77 9.29 -4.07 -1.31
N LEU A 78 9.81 -2.83 -1.31
CA LEU A 78 10.60 -2.31 -2.42
C LEU A 78 11.87 -3.14 -2.64
N ILE A 79 12.61 -3.43 -1.57
CA ILE A 79 13.85 -4.23 -1.62
C ILE A 79 13.59 -5.64 -2.15
N LYS A 80 12.54 -6.32 -1.67
CA LYS A 80 12.18 -7.67 -2.10
C LYS A 80 11.69 -7.74 -3.56
N LYS A 81 11.23 -6.63 -4.12
CA LYS A 81 10.77 -6.54 -5.51
C LYS A 81 11.92 -6.60 -6.50
N ALA A 82 13.13 -6.22 -6.10
CA ALA A 82 14.31 -6.20 -6.96
C ALA A 82 14.66 -7.60 -7.47
N LYS A 83 15.01 -7.67 -8.75
CA LYS A 83 15.40 -8.93 -9.43
C LYS A 83 16.84 -8.91 -9.92
N LYS A 84 17.42 -7.72 -10.15
CA LYS A 84 18.76 -7.55 -10.70
C LYS A 84 19.65 -6.72 -9.79
N GLU A 85 19.24 -5.49 -9.50
CA GLU A 85 20.04 -4.55 -8.74
C GLU A 85 19.19 -3.56 -7.94
N ILE A 86 19.79 -3.07 -6.86
CA ILE A 86 19.29 -1.96 -6.06
C ILE A 86 20.40 -0.93 -6.00
N VAL A 87 20.09 0.32 -6.35
CA VAL A 87 21.00 1.45 -6.16
C VAL A 87 20.40 2.35 -5.08
N LEU A 88 21.15 2.56 -4.01
CA LEU A 88 20.79 3.48 -2.92
C LEU A 88 21.74 4.67 -2.94
N ILE A 89 21.19 5.87 -3.08
CA ILE A 89 21.89 7.14 -2.92
C ILE A 89 21.45 7.72 -1.58
N ASP A 90 22.32 7.69 -0.58
CA ASP A 90 22.05 8.19 0.76
C ASP A 90 23.37 8.58 1.46
N ASN A 91 23.41 9.77 2.04
CA ASN A 91 24.60 10.27 2.74
C ASN A 91 24.72 9.77 4.20
N TYR A 92 23.75 9.00 4.68
CA TYR A 92 23.64 8.56 6.08
C TYR A 92 23.52 7.04 6.23
N ILE A 93 24.30 6.31 5.46
CA ILE A 93 24.32 4.83 5.47
C ILE A 93 25.07 4.34 6.72
N ASP A 94 24.50 3.34 7.38
CA ASP A 94 25.10 2.61 8.50
C ASP A 94 24.79 1.10 8.43
N GLU A 95 25.17 0.34 9.45
CA GLU A 95 24.93 -1.11 9.54
C GLU A 95 23.46 -1.49 9.51
N SER A 96 22.57 -0.62 10.02
CA SER A 96 21.11 -0.86 9.97
C SER A 96 20.56 -0.79 8.54
N THR A 97 21.10 0.13 7.73
CA THR A 97 20.80 0.23 6.30
C THR A 97 21.24 -1.03 5.54
N ILE A 98 22.45 -1.53 5.81
CA ILE A 98 22.95 -2.77 5.20
C ILE A 98 22.05 -3.94 5.59
N THR A 99 21.76 -4.08 6.90
CA THR A 99 20.86 -5.12 7.43
C THR A 99 19.48 -5.08 6.77
N HIS A 100 18.94 -3.89 6.50
CA HIS A 100 17.66 -3.77 5.81
C HIS A 100 17.76 -4.30 4.37
N LEU A 101 18.86 -4.03 3.68
CA LEU A 101 19.09 -4.45 2.28
C LEU A 101 19.46 -5.93 2.15
N THR A 102 19.82 -6.64 3.22
CA THR A 102 20.00 -8.11 3.17
C THR A 102 18.70 -8.86 2.86
N LYS A 103 17.53 -8.20 2.97
CA LYS A 103 16.22 -8.77 2.58
C LYS A 103 16.00 -8.94 1.08
N LYS A 104 16.92 -8.45 0.27
CA LYS A 104 16.93 -8.69 -1.17
C LYS A 104 17.06 -10.17 -1.50
N SER A 105 16.72 -10.57 -2.72
CA SER A 105 17.04 -11.91 -3.22
C SER A 105 18.57 -12.07 -3.36
N GLU A 106 19.08 -13.29 -3.15
CA GLU A 106 20.52 -13.57 -3.07
C GLU A 106 21.33 -13.03 -4.26
N LYS A 107 20.81 -13.15 -5.47
CA LYS A 107 21.48 -12.73 -6.71
C LYS A 107 21.41 -11.23 -7.00
N VAL A 108 20.64 -10.48 -6.25
CA VAL A 108 20.46 -9.03 -6.47
C VAL A 108 21.70 -8.29 -5.97
N LYS A 109 22.27 -7.44 -6.83
CA LYS A 109 23.38 -6.55 -6.46
C LYS A 109 22.86 -5.33 -5.75
N VAL A 110 23.62 -4.80 -4.78
CA VAL A 110 23.35 -3.54 -4.09
C VAL A 110 24.52 -2.60 -4.27
N ILE A 111 24.26 -1.41 -4.80
CA ILE A 111 25.26 -0.37 -4.99
C ILE A 111 24.87 0.82 -4.11
N PHE A 112 25.71 1.16 -3.18
CA PHE A 112 25.57 2.34 -2.33
C PHE A 112 26.35 3.52 -2.93
N TYR A 113 25.70 4.67 -2.99
CA TYR A 113 26.34 5.95 -3.23
C TYR A 113 26.20 6.84 -2.01
N THR A 114 27.30 7.25 -1.42
CA THR A 114 27.33 8.08 -0.21
C THR A 114 28.44 9.12 -0.26
N LYS A 115 28.25 10.24 0.41
CA LYS A 115 29.25 11.31 0.46
C LYS A 115 30.56 10.88 1.07
N THR A 116 30.48 10.10 2.15
CA THR A 116 31.67 9.70 2.92
C THR A 116 31.64 8.20 3.18
N VAL A 117 32.68 7.50 2.74
CA VAL A 117 32.90 6.09 3.03
C VAL A 117 33.83 6.03 4.25
N SER A 118 33.23 5.82 5.44
CA SER A 118 34.03 5.63 6.66
C SER A 118 34.71 4.26 6.68
N LYS A 119 35.80 4.14 7.45
CA LYS A 119 36.46 2.83 7.65
C LYS A 119 35.50 1.77 8.21
N GLN A 120 34.63 2.18 9.15
CA GLN A 120 33.61 1.28 9.73
C GLN A 120 32.64 0.80 8.67
N LEU A 121 32.08 1.69 7.87
CA LEU A 121 31.14 1.34 6.81
C LEU A 121 31.77 0.40 5.76
N ALA A 122 33.04 0.63 5.40
CA ALA A 122 33.76 -0.25 4.48
C ALA A 122 33.93 -1.66 5.08
N LEU A 123 34.23 -1.76 6.38
CA LEU A 123 34.33 -3.04 7.10
C LEU A 123 32.97 -3.76 7.16
N ASP A 124 31.88 -3.04 7.42
CA ASP A 124 30.54 -3.61 7.47
C ASP A 124 30.10 -4.16 6.11
N ILE A 125 30.43 -3.47 5.02
CA ILE A 125 30.21 -3.95 3.65
C ILE A 125 31.05 -5.21 3.37
N GLN A 126 32.32 -5.24 3.80
CA GLN A 126 33.15 -6.43 3.65
C GLN A 126 32.54 -7.64 4.34
N LYS A 127 32.16 -7.50 5.62
CA LYS A 127 31.51 -8.58 6.39
C LYS A 127 30.19 -9.03 5.77
N ALA A 128 29.38 -8.08 5.27
CA ALA A 128 28.14 -8.41 4.56
C ALA A 128 28.43 -9.22 3.28
N ASN A 129 29.48 -8.88 2.55
CA ASN A 129 29.90 -9.61 1.35
C ASN A 129 30.41 -11.02 1.67
N GLU A 130 31.13 -11.20 2.76
CA GLU A 130 31.58 -12.52 3.22
C GLU A 130 30.38 -13.45 3.51
N GLN A 131 29.31 -12.91 4.07
CA GLN A 131 28.09 -13.68 4.41
C GLN A 131 27.11 -13.84 3.24
N PHE A 132 26.94 -12.79 2.41
CA PHE A 132 25.88 -12.72 1.39
C PHE A 132 26.41 -12.79 -0.06
N GLY A 133 27.63 -13.30 -0.28
CA GLY A 133 28.11 -13.67 -1.61
C GLY A 133 28.60 -12.51 -2.47
N ASN A 134 29.25 -11.51 -1.91
CA ASN A 134 29.91 -10.41 -2.62
C ASN A 134 28.96 -9.57 -3.50
N THR A 135 27.78 -9.28 -2.99
CA THR A 135 26.72 -8.58 -3.72
C THR A 135 26.57 -7.11 -3.33
N PHE A 136 27.34 -6.60 -2.38
CA PHE A 136 27.32 -5.22 -1.92
C PHE A 136 28.53 -4.43 -2.41
N GLU A 137 28.30 -3.27 -3.01
CA GLU A 137 29.33 -2.35 -3.47
C GLU A 137 29.06 -0.96 -2.89
N ILE A 138 30.11 -0.21 -2.52
CA ILE A 138 30.00 1.16 -2.03
C ILE A 138 30.88 2.10 -2.85
N ARG A 139 30.33 3.25 -3.22
CA ARG A 139 31.00 4.28 -4.00
C ARG A 139 30.83 5.66 -3.39
N GLY A 140 31.89 6.47 -3.45
CA GLY A 140 31.82 7.87 -3.04
C GLY A 140 30.99 8.71 -4.03
N HIS A 141 30.05 9.49 -3.53
CA HIS A 141 29.23 10.42 -4.34
C HIS A 141 28.78 11.62 -3.49
N SER A 142 29.24 12.82 -3.84
CA SER A 142 28.99 14.04 -3.07
C SER A 142 28.00 15.02 -3.70
N LYS A 143 27.43 14.68 -4.86
CA LYS A 143 26.61 15.62 -5.66
C LYS A 143 25.12 15.55 -5.37
N SER A 144 24.67 14.61 -4.53
CA SER A 144 23.25 14.48 -4.18
C SER A 144 22.97 14.98 -2.77
N HIS A 145 21.96 15.82 -2.62
CA HIS A 145 21.37 16.19 -1.32
C HIS A 145 20.24 15.26 -0.94
N ASP A 146 19.48 14.83 -1.93
CA ASP A 146 18.32 13.98 -1.75
C ASP A 146 18.70 12.50 -1.73
N ARG A 147 17.78 11.70 -1.24
CA ARG A 147 17.94 10.25 -1.12
C ARG A 147 17.09 9.57 -2.18
N PHE A 148 17.71 8.63 -2.87
CA PHE A 148 17.04 7.89 -3.94
C PHE A 148 17.28 6.39 -3.79
N LEU A 149 16.23 5.63 -4.06
CA LEU A 149 16.27 4.18 -4.18
C LEU A 149 15.84 3.80 -5.59
N MET A 150 16.74 3.23 -6.37
CA MET A 150 16.46 2.74 -7.71
C MET A 150 16.40 1.22 -7.70
N ILE A 151 15.38 0.66 -8.32
CA ILE A 151 15.15 -0.78 -8.44
C ILE A 151 15.25 -1.20 -9.91
N ASP A 152 16.18 -2.11 -10.18
CA ASP A 152 16.39 -2.75 -11.50
C ASP A 152 16.64 -1.76 -12.67
N GLY A 153 17.10 -0.55 -12.37
CA GLY A 153 17.28 0.53 -13.35
C GLY A 153 15.99 1.04 -13.98
N LYS A 154 14.82 0.74 -13.39
CA LYS A 154 13.49 1.06 -13.96
C LYS A 154 12.59 1.88 -13.04
N GLU A 155 12.70 1.68 -11.76
CA GLU A 155 11.86 2.36 -10.79
C GLU A 155 12.74 3.21 -9.88
N LEU A 156 12.53 4.51 -9.89
CA LEU A 156 13.24 5.48 -9.07
C LEU A 156 12.30 6.02 -7.99
N TYR A 157 12.69 5.86 -6.74
CA TYR A 157 11.97 6.41 -5.59
C TYR A 157 12.80 7.50 -4.92
N HIS A 158 12.21 8.68 -4.78
CA HIS A 158 12.70 9.72 -3.89
C HIS A 158 12.27 9.41 -2.47
N LEU A 159 13.18 9.48 -1.51
CA LEU A 159 12.94 9.21 -0.10
C LEU A 159 13.28 10.45 0.74
N GLY A 160 12.29 11.00 1.43
CA GLY A 160 12.48 12.16 2.30
C GLY A 160 13.27 11.86 3.59
N ALA A 161 13.52 10.59 3.89
CA ALA A 161 14.32 10.15 5.04
C ALA A 161 15.33 9.08 4.62
N SER A 162 16.42 8.96 5.40
CA SER A 162 17.36 7.84 5.27
C SER A 162 16.70 6.51 5.64
N LEU A 163 17.13 5.40 5.02
CA LEU A 163 16.58 4.07 5.35
C LEU A 163 16.71 3.71 6.83
N LYS A 164 17.74 4.17 7.51
CA LYS A 164 17.96 3.97 8.95
C LYS A 164 16.97 4.74 9.85
N ASP A 165 16.36 5.81 9.34
CA ASP A 165 15.51 6.73 10.09
C ASP A 165 14.05 6.68 9.67
N LEU A 166 13.66 5.70 8.84
CA LEU A 166 12.30 5.57 8.33
C LEU A 166 11.26 5.52 9.48
N GLY A 167 10.27 6.38 9.39
CA GLY A 167 9.14 6.45 10.33
C GLY A 167 9.46 7.06 11.70
N LYS A 168 10.73 7.41 12.02
CA LYS A 168 11.08 8.12 13.25
C LYS A 168 10.57 9.55 13.26
N LYS A 169 10.51 10.18 12.10
CA LYS A 169 9.94 11.52 11.85
C LYS A 169 9.10 11.46 10.59
N TRP A 170 8.30 12.51 10.37
CA TRP A 170 7.53 12.66 9.14
C TRP A 170 8.45 12.69 7.94
N PHE A 171 8.11 11.91 6.92
CA PHE A 171 8.77 11.98 5.63
C PHE A 171 7.81 11.61 4.51
N ALA A 172 8.03 12.20 3.35
CA ALA A 172 7.34 11.86 2.13
C ALA A 172 8.22 10.95 1.26
N PHE A 173 7.58 10.18 0.40
CA PHE A 173 8.25 9.46 -0.69
C PHE A 173 7.45 9.62 -1.98
N SER A 174 8.11 9.54 -3.10
CA SER A 174 7.46 9.51 -4.41
C SER A 174 8.24 8.61 -5.37
N LYS A 175 7.52 7.84 -6.17
CA LYS A 175 8.06 7.19 -7.34
C LYS A 175 8.15 8.24 -8.43
N MET A 176 9.35 8.43 -8.97
CA MET A 176 9.58 9.33 -10.08
C MET A 176 9.15 8.63 -11.37
N GLU A 177 8.38 9.31 -12.20
CA GLU A 177 8.04 8.89 -13.56
C GLU A 177 9.08 9.50 -14.51
N GLU A 178 9.56 8.71 -15.48
CA GLU A 178 10.42 9.19 -16.57
C GLU A 178 9.65 10.08 -17.53
#